data_96f9b49f515f00696ad5598029254453
#
_entry.id   96f9b49f515f00696ad5598029254453
#
_cell.length_a   1.000
_cell.length_b   1.000
_cell.length_c   1.000
_cell.angle_alpha   90.00
_cell.angle_beta   90.00
_cell.angle_gamma   90.00
#
_symmetry.space_group_name_H-M   'P 1'
#
loop_
_entity.id
_entity.type
_entity.pdbx_description
1 polymer ?
#
loop_
_entity_poly.entity_id
_entity_poly.type
_entity_poly.pdbx_seq_one_letter_code
_entity_poly.pdbx_strand_id
1 'polypeptide(L)'
;MMKETITILTLSKGRMKAEAENVFKKNKLKITQKSERSLIGSIKGYSNIRVLYMNATEIIEALGKGIGDIGISGKDLWRESEQSIQSNIALAKEYNFARSDLIVAVDSMWLDCVNPTDLEDISYEFYQKKKRLMRCATKFKNLAHAWFNSKGITQYELITSLGATEGANKLGTADLIVDLSSTGETLSLIHISEPTRQSL
;
A
#
# COMPACT_ATOMS: atom_id res chain seq x y z
N MET A 1 5.71 9.41 33.09
CA MET A 1 4.44 10.19 33.11
C MET A 1 3.46 9.50 32.17
N MET A 2 2.29 9.11 32.63
CA MET A 2 1.23 8.59 31.74
C MET A 2 0.72 9.75 30.88
N LYS A 3 0.60 9.52 29.57
CA LYS A 3 0.01 10.51 28.65
C LYS A 3 -1.45 10.73 29.02
N GLU A 4 -1.84 11.94 29.33
CA GLU A 4 -3.21 12.24 29.79
C GLU A 4 -4.28 11.96 28.73
N THR A 5 -3.93 12.00 27.45
CA THR A 5 -4.87 11.78 26.33
C THR A 5 -4.32 10.75 25.36
N ILE A 6 -5.11 9.72 25.05
CA ILE A 6 -4.83 8.72 24.00
C ILE A 6 -5.42 9.24 22.68
N THR A 7 -4.60 9.28 21.64
CA THR A 7 -5.03 9.69 20.30
C THR A 7 -5.11 8.49 19.37
N ILE A 8 -6.31 8.19 18.90
CA ILE A 8 -6.58 7.14 17.92
C ILE A 8 -6.71 7.76 16.54
N LEU A 9 -5.99 7.23 15.55
CA LEU A 9 -6.06 7.65 14.17
C LEU A 9 -6.90 6.65 13.36
N THR A 10 -7.86 7.15 12.60
CA THR A 10 -8.75 6.31 11.77
C THR A 10 -9.05 6.97 10.42
N LEU A 11 -9.62 6.20 9.51
CA LEU A 11 -9.85 6.60 8.13
C LEU A 11 -10.98 7.59 7.97
N SER A 12 -10.71 8.72 7.32
CA SER A 12 -11.70 9.77 7.00
C SER A 12 -12.60 9.40 5.82
N LYS A 13 -12.08 8.58 4.88
CA LYS A 13 -12.76 8.19 3.63
C LYS A 13 -12.21 6.87 3.10
N GLY A 14 -12.81 6.41 2.00
CA GLY A 14 -12.37 5.22 1.29
C GLY A 14 -13.05 3.93 1.76
N ARG A 15 -12.80 2.86 1.01
CA ARG A 15 -13.42 1.54 1.19
C ARG A 15 -13.22 0.97 2.60
N MET A 16 -12.05 1.16 3.18
CA MET A 16 -11.72 0.62 4.50
C MET A 16 -12.33 1.41 5.68
N LYS A 17 -12.94 2.60 5.45
CA LYS A 17 -13.52 3.40 6.54
C LYS A 17 -14.61 2.63 7.29
N ALA A 18 -15.56 2.04 6.56
CA ALA A 18 -16.65 1.28 7.15
C ALA A 18 -16.16 0.08 7.96
N GLU A 19 -15.13 -0.61 7.46
CA GLU A 19 -14.53 -1.74 8.16
C GLU A 19 -13.78 -1.29 9.42
N ALA A 20 -13.04 -0.19 9.36
CA ALA A 20 -12.41 0.41 10.54
C ALA A 20 -13.45 0.80 11.60
N GLU A 21 -14.56 1.42 11.20
CA GLU A 21 -15.67 1.73 12.12
C GLU A 21 -16.29 0.47 12.73
N ASN A 22 -16.39 -0.63 11.98
CA ASN A 22 -16.86 -1.91 12.48
C ASN A 22 -15.91 -2.50 13.54
N VAL A 23 -14.60 -2.29 13.42
CA VAL A 23 -13.64 -2.69 14.47
C VAL A 23 -13.97 -1.98 15.78
N PHE A 24 -14.22 -0.67 15.76
CA PHE A 24 -14.62 0.07 16.97
C PHE A 24 -15.94 -0.46 17.53
N LYS A 25 -16.97 -0.64 16.70
CA LYS A 25 -18.29 -1.18 17.12
C LYS A 25 -18.18 -2.55 17.76
N LYS A 26 -17.42 -3.47 17.16
CA LYS A 26 -17.19 -4.84 17.71
C LYS A 26 -16.51 -4.80 19.09
N ASN A 27 -15.68 -3.80 19.34
CA ASN A 27 -15.02 -3.60 20.64
C ASN A 27 -15.84 -2.71 21.60
N LYS A 28 -17.14 -2.45 21.30
CA LYS A 28 -18.06 -1.61 22.09
C LYS A 28 -17.59 -0.15 22.24
N LEU A 29 -16.72 0.31 21.36
CA LEU A 29 -16.24 1.68 21.31
C LEU A 29 -17.11 2.50 20.35
N LYS A 30 -18.00 3.33 20.90
CA LYS A 30 -18.86 4.19 20.09
C LYS A 30 -18.18 5.53 19.85
N ILE A 31 -17.78 5.79 18.60
CA ILE A 31 -17.24 7.07 18.19
C ILE A 31 -18.38 8.07 18.03
N THR A 32 -18.17 9.29 18.49
CA THR A 32 -19.06 10.43 18.34
C THR A 32 -18.32 11.57 17.65
N GLN A 33 -18.95 12.19 16.66
CA GLN A 33 -18.45 13.36 15.92
C GLN A 33 -19.47 14.49 15.98
N LYS A 34 -19.02 15.75 15.95
CA LYS A 34 -19.92 16.91 15.90
C LYS A 34 -20.70 17.00 14.58
N SER A 35 -20.10 16.52 13.49
CA SER A 35 -20.71 16.38 12.15
C SER A 35 -19.94 15.32 11.36
N GLU A 36 -20.54 14.79 10.30
CA GLU A 36 -19.89 13.82 9.40
C GLU A 36 -18.60 14.35 8.74
N ARG A 37 -18.48 15.67 8.60
CA ARG A 37 -17.28 16.33 8.04
C ARG A 37 -16.23 16.65 9.10
N SER A 38 -16.51 16.44 10.39
CA SER A 38 -15.54 16.69 11.45
C SER A 38 -14.38 15.70 11.36
N LEU A 39 -13.16 16.19 11.32
CA LEU A 39 -11.96 15.37 11.38
C LEU A 39 -11.57 14.97 12.82
N ILE A 40 -12.37 15.40 13.80
CA ILE A 40 -12.15 15.12 15.22
C ILE A 40 -13.38 14.43 15.79
N GLY A 41 -13.15 13.32 16.48
CA GLY A 41 -14.16 12.60 17.23
C GLY A 41 -13.68 12.28 18.65
N SER A 42 -14.58 11.69 19.43
CA SER A 42 -14.33 11.18 20.78
C SER A 42 -14.96 9.80 20.94
N ILE A 43 -14.56 9.05 21.95
CA ILE A 43 -15.21 7.78 22.32
C ILE A 43 -16.20 8.04 23.45
N LYS A 44 -17.47 7.64 23.24
CA LYS A 44 -18.50 7.78 24.29
C LYS A 44 -18.09 7.02 25.55
N GLY A 45 -18.07 7.73 26.68
CA GLY A 45 -17.68 7.16 27.98
C GLY A 45 -16.18 7.26 28.31
N TYR A 46 -15.35 7.82 27.43
CA TYR A 46 -13.91 7.98 27.64
C TYR A 46 -13.48 9.42 27.30
N SER A 47 -13.35 10.25 28.31
CA SER A 47 -12.98 11.67 28.14
C SER A 47 -11.53 11.89 27.75
N ASN A 48 -10.67 10.89 28.02
CA ASN A 48 -9.24 10.93 27.73
C ASN A 48 -8.88 10.28 26.38
N ILE A 49 -9.86 9.92 25.53
CA ILE A 49 -9.61 9.36 24.22
C ILE A 49 -10.10 10.35 23.13
N ARG A 50 -9.18 10.72 22.25
CA ARG A 50 -9.46 11.54 21.07
C ARG A 50 -9.32 10.66 19.81
N VAL A 51 -10.22 10.85 18.85
CA VAL A 51 -10.18 10.21 17.54
C VAL A 51 -9.89 11.25 16.47
N LEU A 52 -8.90 11.02 15.63
CA LEU A 52 -8.59 11.86 14.47
C LEU A 52 -8.83 11.08 13.19
N TYR A 53 -9.53 11.71 12.25
CA TYR A 53 -9.84 11.17 10.94
C TYR A 53 -8.85 11.71 9.91
N MET A 54 -8.11 10.81 9.26
CA MET A 54 -7.04 11.14 8.31
C MET A 54 -7.13 10.21 7.08
N ASN A 55 -6.36 10.48 6.03
CA ASN A 55 -6.18 9.49 4.99
C ASN A 55 -5.21 8.38 5.44
N ALA A 56 -5.23 7.25 4.74
CA ALA A 56 -4.50 6.06 5.17
C ALA A 56 -2.97 6.27 5.22
N THR A 57 -2.40 7.01 4.29
CA THR A 57 -0.96 7.33 4.27
C THR A 57 -0.58 8.27 5.42
N GLU A 58 -1.38 9.31 5.65
CA GLU A 58 -1.17 10.26 6.75
C GLU A 58 -1.20 9.57 8.12
N ILE A 59 -2.04 8.53 8.30
CA ILE A 59 -2.08 7.74 9.54
C ILE A 59 -0.72 7.10 9.81
N ILE A 60 -0.10 6.47 8.81
CA ILE A 60 1.21 5.84 8.95
C ILE A 60 2.28 6.88 9.33
N GLU A 61 2.31 8.01 8.63
CA GLU A 61 3.25 9.08 8.94
C GLU A 61 3.05 9.66 10.34
N ALA A 62 1.80 9.91 10.73
CA ALA A 62 1.47 10.46 12.03
C ALA A 62 1.83 9.51 13.18
N LEU A 63 1.61 8.19 13.02
CA LEU A 63 2.06 7.18 13.97
C LEU A 63 3.58 7.17 14.09
N GLY A 64 4.30 7.12 12.97
CA GLY A 64 5.77 7.10 12.98
C GLY A 64 6.40 8.34 13.61
N LYS A 65 5.70 9.48 13.55
CA LYS A 65 6.09 10.76 14.18
C LYS A 65 5.58 10.91 15.63
N GLY A 66 4.87 9.91 16.18
CA GLY A 66 4.32 9.95 17.54
C GLY A 66 3.15 10.92 17.74
N ILE A 67 2.48 11.36 16.67
CA ILE A 67 1.29 12.24 16.75
C ILE A 67 0.07 11.46 17.22
N GLY A 68 -0.03 10.17 16.86
CA GLY A 68 -1.05 9.24 17.33
C GLY A 68 -0.45 8.09 18.14
N ASP A 69 -1.26 7.50 18.99
CA ASP A 69 -0.85 6.35 19.83
C ASP A 69 -1.29 5.03 19.22
N ILE A 70 -2.45 5.02 18.55
CA ILE A 70 -3.03 3.84 17.88
C ILE A 70 -3.59 4.28 16.52
N GLY A 71 -3.43 3.45 15.48
CA GLY A 71 -3.99 3.74 14.17
C GLY A 71 -4.51 2.50 13.47
N ILE A 72 -5.50 2.69 12.59
CA ILE A 72 -5.98 1.67 11.65
C ILE A 72 -5.66 2.14 10.24
N SER A 73 -4.79 1.40 9.54
CA SER A 73 -4.38 1.71 8.17
C SER A 73 -4.02 0.45 7.39
N GLY A 74 -3.59 0.58 6.14
CA GLY A 74 -3.14 -0.51 5.31
C GLY A 74 -1.71 -0.95 5.66
N LYS A 75 -1.48 -2.25 5.74
CA LYS A 75 -0.15 -2.84 5.96
C LYS A 75 0.78 -2.57 4.76
N ASP A 76 0.21 -2.50 3.56
CA ASP A 76 0.88 -2.08 2.34
C ASP A 76 1.49 -0.68 2.45
N LEU A 77 0.73 0.28 2.98
CA LEU A 77 1.20 1.65 3.18
C LEU A 77 2.28 1.74 4.26
N TRP A 78 2.19 0.92 5.33
CA TRP A 78 3.25 0.82 6.30
C TRP A 78 4.54 0.27 5.68
N ARG A 79 4.45 -0.78 4.84
CA ARG A 79 5.61 -1.34 4.14
C ARG A 79 6.19 -0.40 3.08
N GLU A 80 5.35 0.45 2.50
CA GLU A 80 5.78 1.47 1.53
C GLU A 80 6.44 2.68 2.20
N SER A 81 6.18 2.92 3.49
CA SER A 81 6.75 4.07 4.20
C SER A 81 8.27 3.93 4.42
N GLU A 82 8.91 5.02 4.81
CA GLU A 82 10.34 5.02 5.13
C GLU A 82 10.66 4.10 6.31
N GLN A 83 11.86 3.52 6.30
CA GLN A 83 12.34 2.62 7.37
C GLN A 83 12.31 3.29 8.76
N SER A 84 12.58 4.58 8.83
CA SER A 84 12.49 5.40 10.04
C SER A 84 11.08 5.42 10.64
N ILE A 85 10.06 5.48 9.78
CA ILE A 85 8.63 5.43 10.16
C ILE A 85 8.25 4.01 10.57
N GLN A 86 8.64 3.01 9.77
CA GLN A 86 8.34 1.61 10.05
C GLN A 86 8.86 1.16 11.42
N SER A 87 10.08 1.53 11.78
CA SER A 87 10.71 1.15 13.05
C SER A 87 10.03 1.73 14.29
N ASN A 88 9.27 2.81 14.13
CA ASN A 88 8.52 3.45 15.22
C ASN A 88 7.10 2.91 15.40
N ILE A 89 6.65 1.99 14.53
CA ILE A 89 5.28 1.46 14.55
C ILE A 89 5.30 -0.04 14.86
N ALA A 90 4.64 -0.42 15.95
CA ALA A 90 4.40 -1.83 16.27
C ALA A 90 3.06 -2.29 15.70
N LEU A 91 3.06 -3.40 14.95
CA LEU A 91 1.84 -4.02 14.44
C LEU A 91 1.18 -4.84 15.55
N ALA A 92 0.07 -4.33 16.09
CA ALA A 92 -0.63 -4.96 17.20
C ALA A 92 -1.61 -6.05 16.75
N LYS A 93 -2.28 -5.86 15.61
CA LYS A 93 -3.28 -6.80 15.09
C LYS A 93 -3.50 -6.62 13.59
N GLU A 94 -3.63 -7.74 12.88
CA GLU A 94 -4.05 -7.76 11.48
C GLU A 94 -5.51 -8.15 11.34
N TYR A 95 -6.19 -7.51 10.39
CA TYR A 95 -7.58 -7.78 10.03
C TYR A 95 -7.67 -8.22 8.57
N ASN A 96 -8.48 -9.24 8.29
CA ASN A 96 -8.64 -9.81 6.96
C ASN A 96 -9.68 -9.06 6.11
N PHE A 97 -9.64 -7.73 6.08
CA PHE A 97 -10.49 -6.94 5.18
C PHE A 97 -9.62 -6.09 4.25
N ALA A 98 -10.20 -5.72 3.10
CA ALA A 98 -9.53 -4.89 2.09
C ALA A 98 -8.17 -5.42 1.62
N ARG A 99 -8.08 -6.74 1.43
CA ARG A 99 -6.86 -7.35 0.86
C ARG A 99 -6.61 -6.83 -0.55
N SER A 100 -5.34 -6.68 -0.88
CA SER A 100 -4.85 -6.42 -2.22
C SER A 100 -3.56 -7.20 -2.43
N ASP A 101 -3.36 -7.65 -3.67
CA ASP A 101 -2.14 -8.31 -4.08
C ASP A 101 -1.25 -7.32 -4.83
N LEU A 102 0.06 -7.42 -4.63
CA LEU A 102 1.01 -6.70 -5.47
C LEU A 102 1.09 -7.43 -6.80
N ILE A 103 0.76 -6.75 -7.87
CA ILE A 103 0.80 -7.29 -9.21
C ILE A 103 1.92 -6.63 -10.02
N VAL A 104 2.59 -7.42 -10.82
CA VAL A 104 3.49 -6.96 -11.88
C VAL A 104 2.80 -7.21 -13.20
N ALA A 105 2.59 -6.17 -13.98
CA ALA A 105 1.89 -6.24 -15.24
C ALA A 105 2.82 -5.82 -16.40
N VAL A 106 2.92 -6.67 -17.40
CA VAL A 106 3.69 -6.46 -18.63
C VAL A 106 2.77 -6.30 -19.83
N ASP A 107 3.29 -5.79 -20.94
CA ASP A 107 2.53 -5.68 -22.19
C ASP A 107 2.11 -7.08 -22.67
N SER A 108 0.87 -7.21 -23.15
CA SER A 108 0.35 -8.46 -23.73
C SER A 108 1.13 -8.95 -24.95
N MET A 109 1.95 -8.10 -25.54
CA MET A 109 2.88 -8.50 -26.63
C MET A 109 4.11 -9.29 -26.13
N TRP A 110 4.35 -9.32 -24.80
CA TRP A 110 5.42 -10.11 -24.18
C TRP A 110 4.91 -11.54 -23.87
N LEU A 111 4.58 -12.28 -24.91
CA LEU A 111 3.92 -13.59 -24.84
C LEU A 111 4.69 -14.63 -24.03
N ASP A 112 6.04 -14.51 -23.99
CA ASP A 112 6.92 -15.44 -23.29
C ASP A 112 7.15 -15.08 -21.82
N CYS A 113 6.51 -14.01 -21.32
CA CYS A 113 6.66 -13.50 -19.95
C CYS A 113 5.49 -13.94 -19.08
N VAL A 114 5.54 -15.16 -18.53
CA VAL A 114 4.42 -15.73 -17.74
C VAL A 114 4.74 -15.92 -16.25
N ASN A 115 6.01 -15.83 -15.87
CA ASN A 115 6.45 -15.97 -14.48
C ASN A 115 7.65 -15.04 -14.16
N PRO A 116 8.03 -14.89 -12.89
CA PRO A 116 9.13 -14.01 -12.50
C PRO A 116 10.50 -14.36 -13.08
N THR A 117 10.77 -15.66 -13.34
CA THR A 117 12.04 -16.09 -13.96
C THR A 117 12.12 -15.61 -15.40
N ASP A 118 11.02 -15.71 -16.17
CA ASP A 118 10.96 -15.18 -17.53
C ASP A 118 11.22 -13.67 -17.54
N LEU A 119 10.70 -12.94 -16.53
CA LEU A 119 10.92 -11.51 -16.42
C LEU A 119 12.39 -11.18 -16.10
N GLU A 120 13.09 -12.02 -15.34
CA GLU A 120 14.53 -11.88 -15.10
C GLU A 120 15.30 -11.99 -16.41
N ASP A 121 15.07 -13.05 -17.17
CA ASP A 121 15.73 -13.29 -18.47
C ASP A 121 15.44 -12.15 -19.45
N ILE A 122 14.18 -11.76 -19.59
CA ILE A 122 13.76 -10.64 -20.43
C ILE A 122 14.42 -9.34 -19.99
N SER A 123 14.56 -9.09 -18.69
CA SER A 123 15.20 -7.87 -18.18
C SER A 123 16.66 -7.77 -18.60
N TYR A 124 17.37 -8.90 -18.54
CA TYR A 124 18.76 -8.98 -18.97
C TYR A 124 18.90 -8.79 -20.49
N GLU A 125 18.10 -9.50 -21.28
CA GLU A 125 18.08 -9.34 -22.74
C GLU A 125 17.70 -7.91 -23.16
N PHE A 126 16.72 -7.32 -22.47
CA PHE A 126 16.29 -5.96 -22.71
C PHE A 126 17.44 -4.96 -22.51
N TYR A 127 18.21 -5.10 -21.42
CA TYR A 127 19.39 -4.30 -21.17
C TYR A 127 20.44 -4.48 -22.26
N GLN A 128 20.69 -5.71 -22.71
CA GLN A 128 21.64 -5.99 -23.77
C GLN A 128 21.22 -5.37 -25.13
N LYS A 129 19.95 -5.47 -25.48
CA LYS A 129 19.39 -4.99 -26.75
C LYS A 129 19.15 -3.48 -26.79
N LYS A 130 18.58 -2.93 -25.72
CA LYS A 130 18.15 -1.51 -25.62
C LYS A 130 19.19 -0.60 -24.99
N LYS A 131 20.23 -1.15 -24.34
CA LYS A 131 21.27 -0.41 -23.59
C LYS A 131 20.70 0.53 -22.52
N ARG A 132 19.55 0.18 -21.96
CA ARG A 132 18.92 0.85 -20.81
C ARG A 132 18.19 -0.15 -19.93
N LEU A 133 17.92 0.22 -18.68
CA LEU A 133 17.12 -0.55 -17.76
C LEU A 133 15.63 -0.57 -18.17
N MET A 134 14.91 -1.60 -17.75
CA MET A 134 13.45 -1.64 -17.87
C MET A 134 12.83 -0.60 -16.93
N ARG A 135 11.98 0.25 -17.46
CA ARG A 135 11.25 1.27 -16.68
C ARG A 135 9.99 0.67 -16.08
N CYS A 136 9.93 0.65 -14.77
CA CYS A 136 8.79 0.15 -14.02
C CYS A 136 8.01 1.33 -13.39
N ALA A 137 6.79 1.56 -13.85
CA ALA A 137 5.93 2.59 -13.25
C ALA A 137 5.20 2.04 -12.03
N THR A 138 5.30 2.76 -10.91
CA THR A 138 4.64 2.36 -9.67
C THR A 138 4.42 3.55 -8.72
N LYS A 139 3.42 3.44 -7.85
CA LYS A 139 3.23 4.28 -6.65
C LYS A 139 3.91 3.68 -5.41
N PHE A 140 4.30 2.40 -5.49
CA PHE A 140 4.75 1.57 -4.38
C PHE A 140 6.20 1.14 -4.62
N LYS A 141 7.12 2.11 -4.56
CA LYS A 141 8.54 1.88 -4.89
C LYS A 141 9.22 0.89 -3.96
N ASN A 142 8.96 0.98 -2.65
CA ASN A 142 9.58 0.10 -1.66
C ASN A 142 9.05 -1.33 -1.80
N LEU A 143 7.74 -1.50 -2.01
CA LEU A 143 7.14 -2.81 -2.27
C LEU A 143 7.63 -3.41 -3.59
N ALA A 144 7.69 -2.62 -4.66
CA ALA A 144 8.20 -3.05 -5.96
C ALA A 144 9.67 -3.47 -5.85
N HIS A 145 10.51 -2.66 -5.21
CA HIS A 145 11.92 -2.95 -5.01
C HIS A 145 12.13 -4.25 -4.21
N ALA A 146 11.37 -4.42 -3.10
CA ALA A 146 11.42 -5.65 -2.31
C ALA A 146 11.00 -6.88 -3.13
N TRP A 147 9.97 -6.74 -3.98
CA TRP A 147 9.53 -7.83 -4.86
C TRP A 147 10.59 -8.19 -5.90
N PHE A 148 11.12 -7.24 -6.66
CA PHE A 148 12.16 -7.48 -7.66
C PHE A 148 13.40 -8.12 -7.04
N ASN A 149 13.87 -7.62 -5.90
CA ASN A 149 15.00 -8.20 -5.17
C ASN A 149 14.73 -9.65 -4.75
N SER A 150 13.51 -9.96 -4.28
CA SER A 150 13.14 -11.32 -3.88
C SER A 150 13.14 -12.32 -5.05
N LYS A 151 13.04 -11.82 -6.29
CA LYS A 151 13.06 -12.61 -7.52
C LYS A 151 14.40 -12.55 -8.27
N GLY A 152 15.41 -11.87 -7.71
CA GLY A 152 16.74 -11.74 -8.34
C GLY A 152 16.80 -10.77 -9.52
N ILE A 153 15.70 -10.06 -9.83
CA ILE A 153 15.62 -9.15 -10.97
C ILE A 153 16.34 -7.85 -10.61
N THR A 154 17.35 -7.48 -11.41
CA THR A 154 18.22 -6.32 -11.12
C THR A 154 18.24 -5.26 -12.22
N GLN A 155 17.81 -5.60 -13.45
CA GLN A 155 17.92 -4.73 -14.63
C GLN A 155 16.66 -3.86 -14.82
N TYR A 156 16.27 -3.10 -13.79
CA TYR A 156 15.10 -2.20 -13.82
C TYR A 156 15.39 -0.85 -13.16
N GLU A 157 14.56 0.13 -13.50
CA GLU A 157 14.47 1.43 -12.81
C GLU A 157 13.03 1.73 -12.42
N LEU A 158 12.82 2.31 -11.22
CA LEU A 158 11.48 2.63 -10.72
C LEU A 158 11.11 4.07 -11.05
N ILE A 159 10.02 4.23 -11.81
CA ILE A 159 9.44 5.54 -12.18
C ILE A 159 8.21 5.80 -11.32
N THR A 160 8.17 6.96 -10.65
CA THR A 160 6.99 7.34 -9.86
C THR A 160 5.80 7.62 -10.77
N SER A 161 4.72 6.87 -10.62
CA SER A 161 3.44 7.17 -11.24
C SER A 161 2.60 8.05 -10.33
N LEU A 162 2.28 9.27 -10.77
CA LEU A 162 1.44 10.22 -10.03
C LEU A 162 -0.05 10.13 -10.41
N GLY A 163 -0.39 9.30 -11.40
CA GLY A 163 -1.75 9.17 -11.93
C GLY A 163 -2.19 7.72 -12.09
N ALA A 164 -2.92 7.44 -13.16
CA ALA A 164 -3.31 6.11 -13.59
C ALA A 164 -2.07 5.35 -14.08
N THR A 165 -1.58 4.43 -13.24
CA THR A 165 -0.34 3.68 -13.50
C THR A 165 -0.47 2.83 -14.77
N GLU A 166 -1.67 2.30 -15.04
CA GLU A 166 -2.01 1.54 -16.23
C GLU A 166 -1.83 2.31 -17.55
N GLY A 167 -1.87 3.63 -17.50
CA GLY A 167 -1.61 4.49 -18.66
C GLY A 167 -0.15 4.60 -19.05
N ALA A 168 0.78 4.36 -18.13
CA ALA A 168 2.20 4.59 -18.34
C ALA A 168 2.80 3.71 -19.45
N ASN A 169 2.37 2.45 -19.56
CA ASN A 169 2.79 1.56 -20.64
C ASN A 169 2.24 2.03 -22.00
N LYS A 170 0.94 2.33 -22.09
CA LYS A 170 0.29 2.80 -23.32
C LYS A 170 0.92 4.07 -23.85
N LEU A 171 1.42 4.94 -22.99
CA LEU A 171 2.12 6.18 -23.34
C LEU A 171 3.61 5.96 -23.65
N GLY A 172 4.12 4.72 -23.54
CA GLY A 172 5.53 4.41 -23.77
C GLY A 172 6.49 5.00 -22.72
N THR A 173 5.96 5.48 -21.59
CA THR A 173 6.76 6.05 -20.50
C THR A 173 7.32 4.98 -19.55
N ALA A 174 6.69 3.81 -19.53
CA ALA A 174 7.16 2.63 -18.78
C ALA A 174 7.05 1.37 -19.63
N ASP A 175 7.90 0.39 -19.33
CA ASP A 175 7.93 -0.89 -20.03
C ASP A 175 7.09 -1.94 -19.27
N LEU A 176 6.92 -1.76 -17.96
CA LEU A 176 6.06 -2.59 -17.10
C LEU A 176 5.49 -1.75 -15.93
N ILE A 177 4.54 -2.33 -15.22
CA ILE A 177 3.80 -1.66 -14.14
C ILE A 177 3.82 -2.54 -12.90
N VAL A 178 3.99 -1.92 -11.72
CA VAL A 178 3.71 -2.57 -10.43
C VAL A 178 2.64 -1.76 -9.71
N ASP A 179 1.55 -2.41 -9.34
CA ASP A 179 0.44 -1.78 -8.61
C ASP A 179 -0.23 -2.77 -7.65
N LEU A 180 -1.12 -2.27 -6.79
CA LEU A 180 -1.95 -3.08 -5.91
C LEU A 180 -3.32 -3.33 -6.55
N SER A 181 -3.71 -4.59 -6.68
CA SER A 181 -5.02 -5.00 -7.16
C SER A 181 -5.82 -5.72 -6.07
N SER A 182 -7.07 -5.34 -5.91
CA SER A 182 -8.00 -6.01 -4.99
C SER A 182 -8.93 -7.02 -5.66
N THR A 183 -9.09 -6.94 -6.98
CA THR A 183 -10.05 -7.74 -7.74
C THR A 183 -9.45 -8.48 -8.94
N GLY A 184 -8.20 -8.16 -9.31
CA GLY A 184 -7.61 -8.71 -10.54
C GLY A 184 -8.21 -8.20 -11.85
N GLU A 185 -9.31 -7.41 -11.79
CA GLU A 185 -10.10 -7.02 -12.97
C GLU A 185 -9.56 -5.81 -13.74
N THR A 186 -8.56 -5.11 -13.20
CA THR A 186 -8.23 -3.74 -13.68
C THR A 186 -7.28 -3.71 -14.86
N LEU A 187 -6.69 -4.84 -15.29
CA LEU A 187 -5.64 -4.81 -16.29
C LEU A 187 -5.89 -5.82 -17.41
N SER A 188 -6.07 -5.30 -18.62
CA SER A 188 -5.91 -6.01 -19.90
C SER A 188 -4.41 -6.32 -20.18
N LEU A 189 -3.65 -6.66 -19.16
CA LEU A 189 -2.23 -6.94 -19.18
C LEU A 189 -2.01 -8.36 -18.68
N ILE A 190 -1.00 -9.04 -19.16
CA ILE A 190 -0.62 -10.36 -18.63
C ILE A 190 -0.12 -10.14 -17.21
N HIS A 191 -0.79 -10.79 -16.26
CA HIS A 191 -0.42 -10.73 -14.85
C HIS A 191 0.67 -11.76 -14.55
N ILE A 192 1.85 -11.29 -14.17
CA ILE A 192 2.84 -12.11 -13.47
C ILE A 192 2.56 -11.90 -11.98
N SER A 193 1.56 -12.58 -11.44
CA SER A 193 1.28 -12.53 -10.01
C SER A 193 1.42 -13.93 -9.42
N GLU A 194 2.38 -14.10 -8.54
CA GLU A 194 2.18 -15.05 -7.46
C GLU A 194 1.38 -14.30 -6.37
N PRO A 195 0.25 -14.87 -5.88
CA PRO A 195 -0.38 -14.35 -4.69
C PRO A 195 0.67 -14.37 -3.60
N THR A 196 1.13 -13.22 -3.18
CA THR A 196 1.98 -13.09 -1.99
C THR A 196 1.12 -13.46 -0.80
N ARG A 197 0.88 -14.76 -0.59
CA ARG A 197 0.46 -15.32 0.67
C ARG A 197 1.59 -15.04 1.66
N GLN A 198 1.63 -13.85 2.17
CA GLN A 198 2.39 -13.58 3.36
C GLN A 198 1.53 -13.96 4.55
N SER A 199 1.48 -15.28 4.80
CA SER A 199 1.27 -15.80 6.14
C SER A 199 2.55 -15.51 6.93
N LEU A 200 2.49 -14.64 7.89
CA LEU A 200 3.30 -14.61 9.09
C LEU A 200 2.37 -14.79 10.27
#